data_161e2aed583d8880ca76fc32652d75e0
#
_entry.id   161e2aed583d8880ca76fc32652d75e0
#
_cell.length_a   1.000
_cell.length_b   1.000
_cell.length_c   1.000
_cell.angle_alpha   90.00
_cell.angle_beta   90.00
_cell.angle_gamma   90.00
#
_symmetry.space_group_name_H-M   'P 1'
#
loop_
_entity.id
_entity.type
_entity.pdbx_description
1 polymer ?
#
loop_
_entity_poly.entity_id
_entity_poly.type
_entity_poly.pdbx_seq_one_letter_code
_entity_poly.pdbx_strand_id
1 'polypeptide(L)'
;KRGGFDDTRGTLFFEIARIVRILKPRYLLLENVKGLLTHSGGTTFATILNTLGELGYWVEWQILNSKDFGVPQNRERVFIVGHFGGEPRRKVFPITRTSGQALKELTQGLADAYRVYDPAGVARTLKAEAGGVGAKTGLYAIPVLTPDRLEKRQDGRRFKEPGEPMFTLTAQ
;
A
#
# COMPACT_ATOMS: atom_id res chain seq x y z
N LYS A 1 16.91 -2.19 -17.35
CA LYS A 1 17.24 -0.76 -17.23
C LYS A 1 15.96 0.01 -17.54
N ARG A 2 15.44 0.78 -16.59
CA ARG A 2 14.31 1.69 -16.85
C ARG A 2 14.90 2.95 -17.46
N GLY A 3 14.61 3.20 -18.74
CA GLY A 3 14.97 4.45 -19.43
C GLY A 3 14.22 5.62 -18.77
N GLY A 4 14.87 6.77 -18.64
CA GLY A 4 14.29 7.99 -18.11
C GLY A 4 13.22 8.60 -19.02
N PHE A 5 13.32 9.89 -19.27
CA PHE A 5 12.45 10.58 -20.24
C PHE A 5 12.62 10.11 -21.69
N ASP A 6 13.66 9.33 -21.98
CA ASP A 6 13.88 8.70 -23.31
C ASP A 6 13.00 7.44 -23.51
N ASP A 7 12.36 6.91 -22.45
CA ASP A 7 11.37 5.83 -22.56
C ASP A 7 9.99 6.46 -22.85
N THR A 8 9.18 5.78 -23.67
CA THR A 8 7.82 6.18 -24.02
C THR A 8 6.95 6.46 -22.80
N ARG A 9 7.24 5.85 -21.65
CA ARG A 9 6.59 6.13 -20.37
C ARG A 9 7.02 7.45 -19.72
N GLY A 10 8.25 7.92 -19.97
CA GLY A 10 8.74 9.22 -19.54
C GLY A 10 8.13 10.36 -20.33
N THR A 11 7.75 10.13 -21.58
CA THR A 11 7.12 11.12 -22.45
C THR A 11 5.67 11.44 -22.06
N LEU A 12 4.98 10.52 -21.35
CA LEU A 12 3.60 10.74 -20.89
C LEU A 12 3.47 11.96 -19.97
N PHE A 13 4.46 12.27 -19.16
CA PHE A 13 4.43 13.46 -18.33
C PHE A 13 4.39 14.75 -19.18
N PHE A 14 5.14 14.80 -20.28
CA PHE A 14 5.13 15.96 -21.16
C PHE A 14 3.80 16.12 -21.90
N GLU A 15 3.09 15.02 -22.19
CA GLU A 15 1.73 15.10 -22.70
C GLU A 15 0.76 15.68 -21.66
N ILE A 16 0.91 15.28 -20.39
CA ILE A 16 0.15 15.90 -19.28
C ILE A 16 0.47 17.40 -19.22
N ALA A 17 1.75 17.77 -19.25
CA ALA A 17 2.17 19.18 -19.22
C ALA A 17 1.61 19.98 -20.41
N ARG A 18 1.56 19.38 -21.60
CA ARG A 18 0.94 19.99 -22.80
C ARG A 18 -0.55 20.27 -22.59
N ILE A 19 -1.29 19.30 -22.09
CA ILE A 19 -2.73 19.43 -21.80
C ILE A 19 -2.96 20.49 -20.72
N VAL A 20 -2.19 20.43 -19.64
CA VAL A 20 -2.28 21.36 -18.50
C VAL A 20 -1.99 22.81 -18.94
N ARG A 21 -1.04 23.01 -19.84
CA ARG A 21 -0.71 24.34 -20.40
C ARG A 21 -1.91 24.98 -21.10
N ILE A 22 -2.71 24.16 -21.79
CA ILE A 22 -3.87 24.64 -22.56
C ILE A 22 -5.08 24.82 -21.65
N LEU A 23 -5.40 23.80 -20.85
CA LEU A 23 -6.64 23.77 -20.07
C LEU A 23 -6.54 24.53 -18.74
N LYS A 24 -5.33 24.70 -18.20
CA LYS A 24 -5.07 25.36 -16.92
C LYS A 24 -6.05 24.96 -15.82
N PRO A 25 -6.22 23.65 -15.54
CA PRO A 25 -7.14 23.22 -14.51
C PRO A 25 -6.74 23.80 -13.16
N ARG A 26 -7.71 24.19 -12.36
CA ARG A 26 -7.48 24.81 -11.05
C ARG A 26 -6.68 23.88 -10.11
N TYR A 27 -6.88 22.57 -10.24
CA TYR A 27 -6.22 21.56 -9.44
C TYR A 27 -5.67 20.46 -10.32
N LEU A 28 -4.54 19.93 -9.93
CA LEU A 28 -3.92 18.72 -10.47
C LEU A 28 -3.74 17.70 -9.37
N LEU A 29 -3.99 16.44 -9.69
CA LEU A 29 -3.62 15.31 -8.85
C LEU A 29 -2.88 14.30 -9.72
N LEU A 30 -1.60 14.10 -9.43
CA LEU A 30 -0.76 13.13 -10.12
C LEU A 30 -0.30 12.06 -9.14
N GLU A 31 -0.17 10.83 -9.62
CA GLU A 31 0.33 9.69 -8.84
C GLU A 31 1.47 9.03 -9.59
N ASN A 32 2.46 8.56 -8.83
CA ASN A 32 3.52 7.75 -9.40
C ASN A 32 4.12 6.79 -8.35
N VAL A 33 4.95 5.87 -8.79
CA VAL A 33 5.70 4.98 -7.90
C VAL A 33 6.73 5.77 -7.08
N LYS A 34 7.00 5.34 -5.84
CA LYS A 34 8.01 5.96 -4.97
C LYS A 34 9.39 6.09 -5.63
N GLY A 35 9.76 5.14 -6.51
CA GLY A 35 11.01 5.16 -7.25
C GLY A 35 11.22 6.39 -8.14
N LEU A 36 10.17 7.16 -8.44
CA LEU A 36 10.27 8.43 -9.16
C LEU A 36 11.18 9.43 -8.44
N LEU A 37 11.15 9.47 -7.11
CA LEU A 37 11.94 10.40 -6.30
C LEU A 37 13.45 10.22 -6.45
N THR A 38 13.91 8.99 -6.67
CA THR A 38 15.32 8.63 -6.80
C THR A 38 15.74 8.35 -8.25
N HIS A 39 14.78 8.38 -9.18
CA HIS A 39 15.06 8.12 -10.57
C HIS A 39 16.05 9.15 -11.16
N SER A 40 17.10 8.65 -11.83
CA SER A 40 18.19 9.47 -12.37
C SER A 40 18.78 10.44 -11.34
N GLY A 41 19.03 9.95 -10.11
CA GLY A 41 19.56 10.80 -9.03
C GLY A 41 18.60 11.89 -8.54
N GLY A 42 17.30 11.75 -8.78
CA GLY A 42 16.27 12.72 -8.40
C GLY A 42 15.95 13.77 -9.47
N THR A 43 16.72 13.81 -10.56
CA THR A 43 16.53 14.83 -11.61
C THR A 43 15.17 14.74 -12.29
N THR A 44 14.64 13.51 -12.48
CA THR A 44 13.34 13.31 -13.09
C THR A 44 12.23 13.95 -12.25
N PHE A 45 12.25 13.76 -10.93
CA PHE A 45 11.28 14.36 -10.04
C PHE A 45 11.40 15.88 -9.99
N ALA A 46 12.62 16.39 -9.92
CA ALA A 46 12.90 17.84 -9.98
C ALA A 46 12.36 18.46 -11.29
N THR A 47 12.56 17.80 -12.43
CA THR A 47 12.01 18.26 -13.72
C THR A 47 10.50 18.35 -13.70
N ILE A 48 9.80 17.36 -13.11
CA ILE A 48 8.34 17.38 -12.96
C ILE A 48 7.90 18.60 -12.15
N LEU A 49 8.51 18.81 -10.98
CA LEU A 49 8.14 19.92 -10.10
C LEU A 49 8.40 21.27 -10.77
N ASN A 50 9.56 21.44 -11.41
CA ASN A 50 9.92 22.68 -12.11
C ASN A 50 8.95 22.96 -13.27
N THR A 51 8.66 21.95 -14.10
CA THR A 51 7.71 22.10 -15.21
C THR A 51 6.32 22.52 -14.73
N LEU A 52 5.82 21.93 -13.64
CA LEU A 52 4.55 22.35 -13.06
C LEU A 52 4.61 23.76 -12.50
N GLY A 53 5.71 24.16 -11.87
CA GLY A 53 5.96 25.53 -11.41
C GLY A 53 5.95 26.54 -12.54
N GLU A 54 6.66 26.26 -13.65
CA GLU A 54 6.66 27.08 -14.86
C GLU A 54 5.28 27.22 -15.52
N LEU A 55 4.42 26.22 -15.34
CA LEU A 55 3.02 26.25 -15.79
C LEU A 55 2.11 27.05 -14.85
N GLY A 56 2.62 27.61 -13.77
CA GLY A 56 1.90 28.44 -12.81
C GLY A 56 1.25 27.68 -11.66
N TYR A 57 1.68 26.45 -11.39
CA TYR A 57 1.18 25.64 -10.28
C TYR A 57 2.08 25.77 -9.06
N TRP A 58 1.48 26.03 -7.92
CA TRP A 58 2.07 25.76 -6.62
C TRP A 58 1.88 24.28 -6.31
N VAL A 59 2.98 23.60 -5.96
CA VAL A 59 2.99 22.12 -5.89
C VAL A 59 3.31 21.67 -4.47
N GLU A 60 2.54 20.74 -3.99
CA GLU A 60 2.81 19.97 -2.77
C GLU A 60 2.80 18.47 -3.08
N TRP A 61 3.52 17.69 -2.31
CA TRP A 61 3.60 16.25 -2.53
C TRP A 61 3.83 15.48 -1.25
N GLN A 62 3.42 14.22 -1.24
CA GLN A 62 3.63 13.29 -0.13
C GLN A 62 3.71 11.85 -0.64
N ILE A 63 4.52 11.02 0.06
CA ILE A 63 4.44 9.57 -0.11
C ILE A 63 3.37 9.04 0.84
N LEU A 64 2.42 8.31 0.28
CA LEU A 64 1.40 7.60 1.03
C LEU A 64 1.53 6.10 0.77
N ASN A 65 1.20 5.31 1.80
CA ASN A 65 1.18 3.86 1.69
C ASN A 65 -0.25 3.36 1.97
N SER A 66 -0.82 2.60 1.06
CA SER A 66 -2.19 2.10 1.20
C SER A 66 -2.43 1.31 2.48
N LYS A 67 -1.40 0.61 3.01
CA LYS A 67 -1.49 -0.10 4.30
C LYS A 67 -1.82 0.80 5.49
N ASP A 68 -1.48 2.09 5.39
CA ASP A 68 -1.73 3.06 6.46
C ASP A 68 -3.17 3.61 6.45
N PHE A 69 -3.97 3.19 5.46
CA PHE A 69 -5.36 3.60 5.24
C PHE A 69 -6.34 2.43 5.22
N GLY A 70 -6.02 1.35 5.94
CA GLY A 70 -6.91 0.19 6.08
C GLY A 70 -6.92 -0.77 4.88
N VAL A 71 -6.08 -0.55 3.88
CA VAL A 71 -5.96 -1.46 2.72
C VAL A 71 -4.84 -2.48 3.00
N PRO A 72 -5.10 -3.80 2.89
CA PRO A 72 -4.09 -4.83 3.16
C PRO A 72 -3.06 -4.94 2.03
N GLN A 73 -2.50 -3.83 1.62
CA GLN A 73 -1.51 -3.77 0.54
C GLN A 73 -0.39 -2.80 0.89
N ASN A 74 0.83 -3.29 0.92
CA ASN A 74 2.02 -2.45 1.04
C ASN A 74 2.32 -1.81 -0.32
N ARG A 75 1.72 -0.65 -0.58
CA ARG A 75 1.83 0.09 -1.85
C ARG A 75 2.17 1.54 -1.59
N GLU A 76 3.45 1.87 -1.65
CA GLU A 76 3.93 3.24 -1.55
C GLU A 76 3.80 3.96 -2.89
N ARG A 77 3.20 5.14 -2.85
CA ARG A 77 3.04 6.02 -4.01
C ARG A 77 3.34 7.45 -3.63
N VAL A 78 3.95 8.18 -4.54
CA VAL A 78 4.06 9.62 -4.45
C VAL A 78 2.81 10.23 -5.07
N PHE A 79 2.14 11.07 -4.30
CA PHE A 79 1.04 11.91 -4.75
C PHE A 79 1.53 13.34 -4.85
N ILE A 80 1.22 13.99 -5.97
CA ILE A 80 1.60 15.36 -6.25
C ILE A 80 0.31 16.13 -6.51
N VAL A 81 0.10 17.21 -5.76
CA VAL A 81 -1.06 18.09 -5.89
C VAL A 81 -0.57 19.44 -6.39
N GLY A 82 -1.16 19.93 -7.47
CA GLY A 82 -0.88 21.25 -8.02
C GLY A 82 -2.08 22.19 -7.85
N HIS A 83 -1.81 23.42 -7.46
CA HIS A 83 -2.78 24.49 -7.32
C HIS A 83 -2.42 25.60 -8.31
N PHE A 84 -3.31 25.87 -9.27
CA PHE A 84 -3.07 26.93 -10.24
C PHE A 84 -3.31 28.32 -9.63
N GLY A 85 -2.38 29.25 -9.87
CA GLY A 85 -2.51 30.64 -9.44
C GLY A 85 -1.88 30.94 -8.07
N GLY A 86 -1.02 30.05 -7.55
CA GLY A 86 -0.21 30.29 -6.35
C GLY A 86 -0.51 29.40 -5.14
N GLU A 87 0.03 29.76 -4.00
CA GLU A 87 -0.09 29.00 -2.76
C GLU A 87 -1.57 28.94 -2.30
N PRO A 88 -2.11 27.75 -2.04
CA PRO A 88 -3.47 27.62 -1.56
C PRO A 88 -3.60 28.11 -0.12
N ARG A 89 -4.77 28.64 0.23
CA ARG A 89 -5.09 29.01 1.63
C ARG A 89 -5.05 27.80 2.57
N ARG A 90 -5.32 26.61 2.01
CA ARG A 90 -5.35 25.35 2.76
C ARG A 90 -4.55 24.31 2.00
N LYS A 91 -3.52 23.79 2.62
CA LYS A 91 -2.71 22.69 2.08
C LYS A 91 -3.48 21.37 2.13
N VAL A 92 -3.21 20.50 1.18
CA VAL A 92 -3.74 19.12 1.16
C VAL A 92 -2.87 18.23 2.04
N PHE A 93 -1.57 18.43 2.00
CA PHE A 93 -0.62 17.65 2.78
C PHE A 93 -0.12 18.41 4.03
N PRO A 94 0.23 17.69 5.11
CA PRO A 94 0.31 16.25 5.20
C PRO A 94 -1.04 15.57 5.47
N ILE A 95 -1.29 14.46 4.76
CA ILE A 95 -2.33 13.50 5.12
C ILE A 95 -1.72 12.53 6.11
N THR A 96 -2.27 12.48 7.31
CA THR A 96 -1.81 11.60 8.37
C THR A 96 -2.49 10.25 8.28
N ARG A 97 -1.82 9.25 8.84
CA ARG A 97 -2.31 7.90 8.99
C ARG A 97 -3.70 7.88 9.61
N THR A 98 -4.67 7.24 8.99
CA THR A 98 -5.89 6.86 9.68
C THR A 98 -5.56 5.72 10.63
N SER A 99 -6.11 5.74 11.83
CA SER A 99 -5.99 4.68 12.82
C SER A 99 -6.73 3.41 12.34
N GLY A 100 -6.26 2.82 11.24
CA GLY A 100 -6.71 1.52 10.77
C GLY A 100 -6.06 0.41 11.58
N GLN A 101 -6.75 -0.71 11.73
CA GLN A 101 -6.18 -1.89 12.35
C GLN A 101 -4.90 -2.27 11.61
N ALA A 102 -3.76 -2.22 12.30
CA ALA A 102 -2.49 -2.61 11.73
C ALA A 102 -2.47 -4.13 11.46
N LEU A 103 -1.72 -4.54 10.44
CA LEU A 103 -1.39 -5.95 10.28
C LEU A 103 -0.65 -6.42 11.55
N LYS A 104 -1.24 -7.38 12.27
CA LYS A 104 -0.67 -7.91 13.50
C LYS A 104 -0.12 -9.30 13.24
N GLU A 105 1.21 -9.42 13.22
CA GLU A 105 1.90 -10.71 13.15
C GLU A 105 1.99 -11.32 14.55
N LEU A 106 1.58 -12.56 14.68
CA LEU A 106 1.61 -13.33 15.92
C LEU A 106 2.92 -14.11 16.07
N THR A 107 3.59 -14.40 14.97
CA THR A 107 4.90 -15.05 14.93
C THR A 107 6.00 -14.06 14.57
N GLN A 108 7.22 -14.27 15.08
CA GLN A 108 8.36 -13.43 14.76
C GLN A 108 9.48 -14.25 14.10
N GLY A 109 10.22 -13.62 13.17
CA GLY A 109 11.42 -14.20 12.58
C GLY A 109 11.19 -15.35 11.59
N LEU A 110 9.96 -15.68 11.24
CA LEU A 110 9.66 -16.74 10.30
C LEU A 110 9.65 -16.25 8.84
N ALA A 111 9.94 -17.17 7.92
CA ALA A 111 9.75 -16.90 6.50
C ALA A 111 8.27 -16.63 6.18
N ASP A 112 8.02 -15.87 5.11
CA ASP A 112 6.67 -15.41 4.72
C ASP A 112 5.60 -16.51 4.71
N ALA A 113 5.95 -17.73 4.32
CA ALA A 113 5.03 -18.87 4.24
C ALA A 113 4.56 -19.39 5.61
N TYR A 114 5.32 -19.12 6.66
CA TYR A 114 5.07 -19.65 8.03
C TYR A 114 4.62 -18.57 9.01
N ARG A 115 4.52 -17.33 8.58
CA ARG A 115 4.03 -16.24 9.41
C ARG A 115 2.55 -16.38 9.67
N VAL A 116 2.17 -16.26 10.94
CA VAL A 116 0.79 -16.31 11.40
C VAL A 116 0.33 -14.91 11.76
N TYR A 117 -0.82 -14.53 11.27
CA TYR A 117 -1.41 -13.21 11.47
C TYR A 117 -2.71 -13.28 12.26
N ASP A 118 -2.98 -12.24 13.04
CA ASP A 118 -4.22 -12.06 13.77
C ASP A 118 -5.36 -11.76 12.76
N PRO A 119 -6.44 -12.56 12.74
CA PRO A 119 -7.55 -12.33 11.82
C PRO A 119 -8.34 -11.06 12.11
N ALA A 120 -8.21 -10.50 13.32
CA ALA A 120 -8.81 -9.21 13.66
C ALA A 120 -8.04 -8.01 13.05
N GLY A 121 -6.82 -8.23 12.55
CA GLY A 121 -6.02 -7.22 11.87
C GLY A 121 -6.36 -7.08 10.39
N VAL A 122 -5.70 -6.12 9.74
CA VAL A 122 -5.76 -5.97 8.27
C VAL A 122 -5.09 -7.18 7.62
N ALA A 123 -5.73 -7.78 6.62
CA ALA A 123 -5.18 -8.91 5.89
C ALA A 123 -3.92 -8.52 5.11
N ARG A 124 -3.00 -9.45 4.95
CA ARG A 124 -1.83 -9.26 4.09
C ARG A 124 -2.22 -9.30 2.62
N THR A 125 -1.52 -8.53 1.80
CA THR A 125 -1.71 -8.54 0.33
C THR A 125 -1.51 -9.94 -0.24
N LEU A 126 -2.46 -10.39 -1.05
CA LEU A 126 -2.29 -11.56 -1.89
C LEU A 126 -1.20 -11.29 -2.93
N LYS A 127 -0.19 -12.14 -2.97
CA LYS A 127 0.88 -12.06 -3.97
C LYS A 127 0.54 -12.97 -5.15
N ALA A 128 1.01 -12.62 -6.33
CA ALA A 128 0.97 -13.51 -7.49
C ALA A 128 1.67 -14.84 -7.14
N GLU A 129 1.14 -15.95 -7.65
CA GLU A 129 1.63 -17.31 -7.37
C GLU A 129 1.53 -17.71 -5.88
N ALA A 130 0.61 -17.15 -5.14
CA ALA A 130 0.33 -17.54 -3.78
C ALA A 130 -0.48 -18.83 -3.76
N GLY A 131 0.15 -19.94 -4.10
CA GLY A 131 -0.43 -21.28 -4.01
C GLY A 131 0.19 -22.07 -2.86
N GLY A 132 -0.53 -23.08 -2.36
CA GLY A 132 -0.08 -23.95 -1.28
C GLY A 132 -0.25 -23.37 0.13
N VAL A 133 0.17 -24.13 1.13
CA VAL A 133 0.03 -23.76 2.54
C VAL A 133 0.88 -22.54 2.85
N GLY A 134 0.23 -21.42 3.15
CA GLY A 134 0.89 -20.18 3.58
C GLY A 134 1.85 -19.53 2.57
N ALA A 135 2.01 -20.10 1.36
CA ALA A 135 2.97 -19.64 0.38
C ALA A 135 2.80 -18.15 0.05
N LYS A 136 3.83 -17.35 0.30
CA LYS A 136 3.91 -15.89 0.03
C LYS A 136 2.85 -14.99 0.69
N THR A 137 1.76 -15.54 1.24
CA THR A 137 0.68 -14.75 1.88
C THR A 137 0.66 -14.85 3.39
N GLY A 138 1.30 -15.87 3.96
CA GLY A 138 1.23 -16.18 5.38
C GLY A 138 -0.05 -16.93 5.77
N LEU A 139 -0.13 -17.28 7.03
CA LEU A 139 -1.26 -17.98 7.65
C LEU A 139 -2.05 -17.01 8.52
N TYR A 140 -3.34 -17.30 8.72
CA TYR A 140 -4.17 -16.56 9.67
C TYR A 140 -4.61 -17.50 10.78
N ALA A 141 -4.44 -17.08 12.02
CA ALA A 141 -4.91 -17.83 13.17
C ALA A 141 -6.45 -17.66 13.26
N ILE A 142 -7.17 -18.64 12.75
CA ILE A 142 -8.61 -18.71 12.97
C ILE A 142 -8.83 -19.51 14.24
N PRO A 143 -9.46 -18.96 15.28
CA PRO A 143 -9.80 -19.70 16.47
C PRO A 143 -10.72 -20.87 16.11
N VAL A 144 -10.24 -22.09 16.29
CA VAL A 144 -11.00 -23.29 15.98
C VAL A 144 -11.32 -24.01 17.28
N LEU A 145 -12.59 -24.29 17.51
CA LEU A 145 -13.02 -25.23 18.54
C LEU A 145 -12.59 -26.63 18.12
N THR A 146 -11.57 -27.16 18.76
CA THR A 146 -11.41 -28.59 18.82
C THR A 146 -12.42 -29.08 19.86
N PRO A 147 -13.39 -29.90 19.51
CA PRO A 147 -14.18 -30.55 20.53
C PRO A 147 -13.24 -31.41 21.36
N ASP A 148 -13.54 -31.56 22.65
CA ASP A 148 -12.89 -32.52 23.55
C ASP A 148 -13.17 -33.95 23.02
N ARG A 149 -12.48 -34.34 21.99
CA ARG A 149 -12.61 -35.66 21.38
C ARG A 149 -11.29 -36.40 21.46
N LEU A 150 -11.37 -37.55 22.10
CA LEU A 150 -10.35 -38.59 22.09
C LEU A 150 -10.09 -39.17 20.70
N GLU A 151 -11.04 -38.99 19.76
CA GLU A 151 -10.89 -39.46 18.38
C GLU A 151 -10.88 -38.32 17.38
N LYS A 152 -9.94 -38.37 16.41
CA LYS A 152 -9.65 -37.39 15.38
C LYS A 152 -10.75 -37.25 14.30
N ARG A 153 -12.02 -37.31 14.61
CA ARG A 153 -13.11 -37.09 13.64
C ARG A 153 -13.60 -35.66 13.70
N GLN A 154 -13.63 -35.00 12.55
CA GLN A 154 -13.91 -33.59 12.37
C GLN A 154 -15.41 -33.25 12.43
N ASP A 155 -16.15 -33.69 13.40
CA ASP A 155 -17.55 -33.30 13.59
C ASP A 155 -17.66 -32.43 14.83
N GLY A 156 -17.79 -31.14 14.66
CA GLY A 156 -17.95 -30.19 15.74
C GLY A 156 -17.74 -28.77 15.29
N ARG A 157 -18.11 -27.86 16.15
CA ARG A 157 -17.91 -26.41 15.93
C ARG A 157 -16.43 -26.11 15.74
N ARG A 158 -16.05 -25.62 14.57
CA ARG A 158 -14.65 -25.38 14.21
C ARG A 158 -14.16 -23.99 14.59
N PHE A 159 -15.07 -23.08 14.88
CA PHE A 159 -14.73 -21.69 15.12
C PHE A 159 -15.07 -21.29 16.55
N LYS A 160 -14.15 -20.57 17.18
CA LYS A 160 -14.37 -19.94 18.48
C LYS A 160 -14.99 -18.57 18.32
N GLU A 161 -15.68 -18.14 19.35
CA GLU A 161 -16.14 -16.76 19.47
C GLU A 161 -14.96 -15.83 19.76
N PRO A 162 -15.04 -14.56 19.39
CA PRO A 162 -14.02 -13.57 19.73
C PRO A 162 -13.77 -13.53 21.24
N GLY A 163 -12.51 -13.63 21.64
CA GLY A 163 -12.09 -13.60 23.06
C GLY A 163 -11.87 -14.96 23.72
N GLU A 164 -12.26 -16.04 23.09
CA GLU A 164 -11.94 -17.38 23.60
C GLU A 164 -10.46 -17.75 23.39
N PRO A 165 -9.79 -18.44 24.33
CA PRO A 165 -8.40 -18.84 24.19
C PRO A 165 -8.17 -19.70 22.93
N MET A 166 -7.05 -19.49 22.26
CA MET A 166 -6.67 -20.30 21.09
C MET A 166 -6.38 -21.75 21.49
N PHE A 167 -6.67 -22.68 20.58
CA PHE A 167 -6.23 -24.06 20.73
C PHE A 167 -4.74 -24.19 20.44
N THR A 168 -4.12 -25.12 21.16
CA THR A 168 -2.75 -25.52 20.85
C THR A 168 -2.76 -26.23 19.49
N LEU A 169 -1.96 -25.73 18.55
CA LEU A 169 -1.66 -26.46 17.33
C LEU A 169 -0.81 -27.67 17.70
N THR A 170 -1.39 -28.85 17.69
CA THR A 170 -0.61 -30.08 17.77
C THR A 170 0.01 -30.32 16.40
N ALA A 171 1.35 -30.30 16.34
CA ALA A 171 2.08 -30.79 15.17
C ALA A 171 1.77 -32.29 14.99
N GLN A 172 1.42 -32.68 13.79
CA GLN A 172 1.45 -34.08 13.32
C GLN A 172 2.75 -34.29 12.59
#